data_a80aaf3041cd83f0f30288d9f41cf186
#
_entry.id   a80aaf3041cd83f0f30288d9f41cf186
#
_cell.length_a   1.000
_cell.length_b   1.000
_cell.length_c   1.000
_cell.angle_alpha   90.00
_cell.angle_beta   90.00
_cell.angle_gamma   90.00
#
_symmetry.space_group_name_H-M   'P 1'
#
loop_
_entity.id
_entity.type
_entity.pdbx_description
1 polymer ?
#
loop_
_entity_poly.entity_id
_entity_poly.type
_entity_poly.pdbx_seq_one_letter_code
_entity_poly.pdbx_strand_id
1 'polypeptide(L)'
;MLLTRYTAKTRLNGIIKKFKIINKVKKKHLSFETNILSVFITIILLFAVYIPGQSQKKAGDGNDEILSFHKWAPVPPMGWNSWDCYGPTVVEDEIKANADYMAKNLKKFGWEYIVVDIRWYVENDKAGGYNQKDPVYVMDEYGRLLPAVNRFPSAAGGNGFKPLADYVHNKGLKFGIHVMRGIPIIAVKKNTLILGSSATAGDIYSTADQCRWLKDMYTIVAGKNGAQEYYNSLFQLYSSWGVDFVKVDDLSGRLKEIELIRNAIDNCGRPIVLSISPSGNNVEDADFLKNHANMWRTTDDFWDNWPSLKHEFEVCSRWTSKGGPGFYPDADMLPLGRIGIRAERGQPRMSGFTKDEQYTVMTLFAIFRSPLMFGGNLPDNDDFTLSLITNRNVLQVNQHSTNNRQVFRNNDLIAWTADDPKSGDKYLALFNASDSAGPVEITIRFEQLRLRGSHTVTDLWTGKKLGRFNDSFARSINRHGAGLYRIH
;
A
#
# COMPACT_ATOMS: atom_id res chain seq x y z
N MET A 1 73.88 -47.25 65.49
CA MET A 1 73.18 -47.61 64.23
C MET A 1 71.64 -47.41 64.35
N LEU A 2 71.15 -46.43 65.14
CA LEU A 2 69.73 -46.18 65.40
C LEU A 2 69.32 -44.73 65.06
N LEU A 3 70.22 -43.80 64.76
CA LEU A 3 69.89 -42.43 64.42
C LEU A 3 69.66 -42.16 62.95
N THR A 4 70.11 -43.01 62.02
CA THR A 4 70.02 -42.85 60.52
C THR A 4 68.67 -43.33 59.94
N ARG A 5 67.89 -44.11 60.65
CA ARG A 5 66.58 -44.61 60.19
C ARG A 5 65.39 -43.66 60.49
N TYR A 6 65.57 -42.73 61.45
CA TYR A 6 64.49 -41.77 61.80
C TYR A 6 64.38 -40.58 60.88
N THR A 7 65.52 -40.13 60.26
CA THR A 7 65.55 -38.96 59.36
C THR A 7 65.04 -39.33 57.98
N ALA A 8 65.14 -40.56 57.49
CA ALA A 8 64.63 -41.00 56.22
C ALA A 8 63.09 -41.12 56.16
N LYS A 9 62.49 -41.62 57.28
CA LYS A 9 61.03 -41.83 57.38
C LYS A 9 60.28 -40.45 57.44
N THR A 10 60.87 -39.44 58.13
CA THR A 10 60.31 -38.12 58.25
C THR A 10 60.40 -37.32 56.92
N ARG A 11 61.50 -37.49 56.19
CA ARG A 11 61.65 -36.87 54.83
C ARG A 11 60.69 -37.50 53.77
N LEU A 12 60.50 -38.84 53.83
CA LEU A 12 59.60 -39.53 52.93
C LEU A 12 58.13 -39.13 53.15
N ASN A 13 57.71 -39.02 54.40
CA ASN A 13 56.35 -38.57 54.76
C ASN A 13 56.09 -37.09 54.39
N GLY A 14 57.12 -36.21 54.46
CA GLY A 14 57.05 -34.85 53.99
C GLY A 14 56.87 -34.71 52.43
N ILE A 15 57.58 -35.61 51.70
CA ILE A 15 57.45 -35.66 50.25
C ILE A 15 56.07 -36.19 49.79
N ILE A 16 55.57 -37.24 50.44
CA ILE A 16 54.25 -37.82 50.15
C ILE A 16 53.12 -36.78 50.48
N LYS A 17 53.30 -36.02 51.58
CA LYS A 17 52.32 -34.95 51.89
C LYS A 17 52.31 -33.78 50.85
N LYS A 18 53.52 -33.38 50.34
CA LYS A 18 53.65 -32.42 49.31
C LYS A 18 53.04 -32.91 47.95
N PHE A 19 53.25 -34.17 47.57
CA PHE A 19 52.67 -34.76 46.38
C PHE A 19 51.15 -34.86 46.47
N LYS A 20 50.57 -35.18 47.61
CA LYS A 20 49.11 -35.20 47.81
C LYS A 20 48.52 -33.78 47.70
N ILE A 21 49.22 -32.77 48.23
CA ILE A 21 48.76 -31.36 48.16
C ILE A 21 48.84 -30.86 46.67
N ILE A 22 49.92 -31.14 45.95
CA ILE A 22 50.10 -30.76 44.56
C ILE A 22 49.03 -31.43 43.65
N ASN A 23 48.73 -32.69 43.84
CA ASN A 23 47.69 -33.41 43.09
C ASN A 23 46.28 -32.92 43.45
N LYS A 24 46.02 -32.47 44.69
CA LYS A 24 44.74 -31.90 45.10
C LYS A 24 44.55 -30.49 44.53
N VAL A 25 45.61 -29.72 44.37
CA VAL A 25 45.61 -28.41 43.72
C VAL A 25 45.46 -28.56 42.19
N LYS A 26 46.19 -29.48 41.55
CA LYS A 26 46.01 -29.79 40.12
C LYS A 26 44.61 -30.28 39.79
N LYS A 27 44.00 -31.18 40.62
CA LYS A 27 42.62 -31.61 40.43
C LYS A 27 41.59 -30.48 40.60
N LYS A 28 41.81 -29.54 41.54
CA LYS A 28 40.94 -28.36 41.66
C LYS A 28 41.09 -27.38 40.48
N HIS A 29 42.30 -27.17 39.97
CA HIS A 29 42.54 -26.35 38.80
C HIS A 29 41.93 -26.97 37.52
N LEU A 30 42.08 -28.27 37.28
CA LEU A 30 41.47 -28.96 36.15
C LEU A 30 39.94 -28.97 36.23
N SER A 31 39.33 -29.08 37.40
CA SER A 31 37.87 -29.03 37.61
C SER A 31 37.34 -27.58 37.43
N PHE A 32 38.17 -26.58 37.77
CA PHE A 32 37.78 -25.17 37.57
C PHE A 32 37.86 -24.78 36.10
N GLU A 33 38.88 -25.21 35.36
CA GLU A 33 39.00 -24.96 33.90
C GLU A 33 37.95 -25.71 33.10
N THR A 34 37.60 -26.97 33.44
CA THR A 34 36.51 -27.70 32.78
C THR A 34 35.14 -27.09 33.07
N ASN A 35 34.90 -26.53 34.26
CA ASN A 35 33.64 -25.84 34.55
C ASN A 35 33.55 -24.50 33.85
N ILE A 36 34.65 -23.74 33.73
CA ILE A 36 34.67 -22.47 32.96
C ILE A 36 34.46 -22.77 31.47
N LEU A 37 35.13 -23.79 30.90
CA LEU A 37 34.95 -24.18 29.49
C LEU A 37 33.51 -24.66 29.22
N SER A 38 32.91 -25.43 30.15
CA SER A 38 31.51 -25.87 30.03
C SER A 38 30.52 -24.70 30.11
N VAL A 39 30.76 -23.70 30.96
CA VAL A 39 29.91 -22.51 31.07
C VAL A 39 30.07 -21.63 29.82
N PHE A 40 31.29 -21.48 29.27
CA PHE A 40 31.50 -20.75 28.01
C PHE A 40 30.88 -21.45 26.81
N ILE A 41 30.95 -22.78 26.72
CA ILE A 41 30.29 -23.56 25.66
C ILE A 41 28.77 -23.45 25.76
N THR A 42 28.22 -23.49 27.01
CA THR A 42 26.76 -23.32 27.23
C THR A 42 26.29 -21.89 26.89
N ILE A 43 27.08 -20.88 27.21
CA ILE A 43 26.77 -19.47 26.85
C ILE A 43 26.88 -19.27 25.32
N ILE A 44 27.89 -19.85 24.66
CA ILE A 44 28.03 -19.79 23.20
C ILE A 44 26.87 -20.53 22.50
N LEU A 45 26.39 -21.66 23.02
CA LEU A 45 25.22 -22.37 22.53
C LEU A 45 23.89 -21.58 22.76
N LEU A 46 23.78 -20.82 23.86
CA LEU A 46 22.64 -19.97 24.13
C LEU A 46 22.65 -18.69 23.25
N PHE A 47 23.82 -18.15 22.89
CA PHE A 47 23.93 -17.04 21.95
C PHE A 47 23.80 -17.50 20.49
N ALA A 48 24.15 -18.75 20.15
CA ALA A 48 23.96 -19.29 18.79
C ALA A 48 22.48 -19.55 18.43
N VAL A 49 21.58 -19.58 19.41
CA VAL A 49 20.12 -19.71 19.19
C VAL A 49 19.43 -18.35 19.01
N TYR A 50 20.14 -17.22 19.19
CA TYR A 50 19.57 -15.87 19.08
C TYR A 50 20.27 -15.01 17.99
N ILE A 51 20.77 -15.64 16.92
CA ILE A 51 21.05 -14.95 15.68
C ILE A 51 19.77 -15.09 14.85
N PRO A 52 19.00 -14.01 14.59
CA PRO A 52 17.94 -14.08 13.61
C PRO A 52 18.60 -14.51 12.30
N GLY A 53 18.21 -15.67 11.80
CA GLY A 53 18.74 -16.23 10.58
C GLY A 53 18.60 -15.24 9.45
N GLN A 54 19.72 -14.64 9.02
CA GLN A 54 19.82 -14.14 7.67
C GLN A 54 19.71 -15.37 6.76
N SER A 55 18.51 -15.58 6.25
CA SER A 55 18.24 -16.54 5.19
C SER A 55 19.15 -16.20 4.00
N GLN A 56 20.20 -16.99 3.79
CA GLN A 56 20.92 -16.99 2.53
C GLN A 56 19.90 -17.41 1.45
N LYS A 57 19.48 -16.45 0.61
CA LYS A 57 18.67 -16.69 -0.57
C LYS A 57 19.37 -17.73 -1.44
N LYS A 58 18.84 -18.96 -1.49
CA LYS A 58 19.10 -19.89 -2.58
C LYS A 58 18.49 -19.27 -3.84
N ALA A 59 19.32 -18.96 -4.82
CA ALA A 59 18.86 -18.64 -6.16
C ALA A 59 18.20 -19.90 -6.78
N GLY A 60 16.92 -19.78 -7.16
CA GLY A 60 16.25 -20.75 -8.03
C GLY A 60 15.09 -21.49 -7.36
N ASP A 61 13.93 -20.87 -7.36
CA ASP A 61 12.64 -21.43 -7.76
C ASP A 61 11.63 -20.28 -7.72
N GLY A 62 10.92 -20.04 -8.81
CA GLY A 62 10.04 -18.87 -9.00
C GLY A 62 8.72 -18.92 -8.21
N ASN A 63 8.76 -19.28 -6.94
CA ASN A 63 7.68 -19.02 -5.99
C ASN A 63 8.02 -17.74 -5.24
N ASP A 64 7.37 -16.64 -5.62
CA ASP A 64 7.41 -15.39 -4.87
C ASP A 64 6.96 -15.65 -3.42
N GLU A 65 7.87 -15.45 -2.47
CA GLU A 65 7.55 -15.57 -1.05
C GLU A 65 6.51 -14.50 -0.68
N ILE A 66 5.32 -14.95 -0.25
CA ILE A 66 4.26 -14.04 0.18
C ILE A 66 4.68 -13.43 1.52
N LEU A 67 5.04 -12.16 1.51
CA LEU A 67 5.41 -11.42 2.71
C LEU A 67 4.18 -11.26 3.63
N SER A 68 4.42 -11.12 4.93
CA SER A 68 3.33 -11.06 5.93
C SER A 68 2.33 -9.95 5.64
N PHE A 69 2.79 -8.78 5.20
CA PHE A 69 1.93 -7.63 4.92
C PHE A 69 1.12 -7.77 3.61
N HIS A 70 1.49 -8.66 2.68
CA HIS A 70 0.68 -8.95 1.50
C HIS A 70 -0.70 -9.50 1.87
N LYS A 71 -0.81 -10.17 3.02
CA LYS A 71 -2.09 -10.70 3.54
C LYS A 71 -3.06 -9.61 3.98
N TRP A 72 -2.61 -8.36 4.13
CA TRP A 72 -3.45 -7.25 4.54
C TRP A 72 -4.33 -6.71 3.41
N ALA A 73 -3.92 -6.95 2.15
CA ALA A 73 -4.67 -6.61 0.95
C ALA A 73 -4.65 -7.81 -0.03
N PRO A 74 -5.29 -8.96 0.28
CA PRO A 74 -5.20 -10.17 -0.54
C PRO A 74 -5.82 -10.03 -1.93
N VAL A 75 -6.67 -9.03 -2.11
CA VAL A 75 -7.28 -8.58 -3.37
C VAL A 75 -7.06 -7.08 -3.53
N PRO A 76 -7.18 -6.52 -4.75
CA PRO A 76 -7.04 -5.07 -4.93
C PRO A 76 -7.95 -4.29 -3.98
N PRO A 77 -7.43 -3.34 -3.17
CA PRO A 77 -8.24 -2.52 -2.29
C PRO A 77 -9.35 -1.79 -3.03
N MET A 78 -10.55 -1.74 -2.42
CA MET A 78 -11.68 -0.96 -2.92
C MET A 78 -12.16 -0.02 -1.83
N GLY A 79 -12.25 1.28 -2.14
CA GLY A 79 -12.59 2.29 -1.16
C GLY A 79 -13.04 3.61 -1.77
N TRP A 80 -13.22 4.57 -0.90
CA TRP A 80 -13.50 5.97 -1.21
C TRP A 80 -12.39 6.85 -0.65
N ASN A 81 -12.02 7.87 -1.39
CA ASN A 81 -11.05 8.88 -0.98
C ASN A 81 -11.64 10.28 -1.21
N SER A 82 -11.45 11.20 -0.27
CA SER A 82 -12.10 12.50 -0.24
C SER A 82 -11.55 13.52 -1.25
N TRP A 83 -10.45 13.20 -1.97
CA TRP A 83 -9.72 14.19 -2.77
C TRP A 83 -10.52 14.79 -3.91
N ASP A 84 -11.06 13.95 -4.82
CA ASP A 84 -11.69 14.45 -6.06
C ASP A 84 -12.96 15.27 -5.79
N CYS A 85 -13.63 15.03 -4.66
CA CYS A 85 -14.84 15.79 -4.32
C CYS A 85 -14.57 16.97 -3.37
N TYR A 86 -13.71 16.85 -2.37
CA TYR A 86 -13.55 17.86 -1.31
C TYR A 86 -12.16 18.49 -1.23
N GLY A 87 -11.17 17.95 -1.96
CA GLY A 87 -9.79 18.42 -1.93
C GLY A 87 -9.26 18.56 -0.50
N PRO A 88 -8.50 19.64 -0.20
CA PRO A 88 -7.88 19.80 1.10
C PRO A 88 -8.83 20.24 2.23
N THR A 89 -10.15 20.37 1.97
CA THR A 89 -11.10 20.99 2.90
C THR A 89 -12.18 20.06 3.45
N VAL A 90 -12.05 18.75 3.25
CA VAL A 90 -13.00 17.75 3.77
C VAL A 90 -13.19 17.89 5.30
N VAL A 91 -14.40 17.66 5.78
CA VAL A 91 -14.77 17.73 7.19
C VAL A 91 -15.35 16.41 7.70
N GLU A 92 -15.39 16.25 9.01
CA GLU A 92 -15.79 15.01 9.68
C GLU A 92 -17.17 14.49 9.25
N ASP A 93 -18.16 15.38 9.14
CA ASP A 93 -19.53 14.99 8.76
C ASP A 93 -19.61 14.44 7.33
N GLU A 94 -18.79 14.95 6.41
CA GLU A 94 -18.69 14.43 5.05
C GLU A 94 -18.06 13.04 5.02
N ILE A 95 -17.04 12.80 5.84
CA ILE A 95 -16.46 11.46 6.00
C ILE A 95 -17.53 10.49 6.53
N LYS A 96 -18.27 10.88 7.56
CA LYS A 96 -19.35 10.06 8.13
C LYS A 96 -20.45 9.76 7.12
N ALA A 97 -20.88 10.77 6.33
CA ALA A 97 -21.90 10.58 5.29
C ALA A 97 -21.47 9.58 4.22
N ASN A 98 -20.21 9.66 3.76
CA ASN A 98 -19.66 8.71 2.79
C ASN A 98 -19.49 7.30 3.40
N ALA A 99 -19.08 7.19 4.66
CA ALA A 99 -19.00 5.92 5.38
C ALA A 99 -20.39 5.26 5.52
N ASP A 100 -21.42 6.06 5.87
CA ASP A 100 -22.80 5.57 6.00
C ASP A 100 -23.34 5.04 4.68
N TYR A 101 -23.10 5.79 3.60
CA TYR A 101 -23.51 5.37 2.26
C TYR A 101 -22.81 4.08 1.84
N MET A 102 -21.49 4.01 2.03
CA MET A 102 -20.69 2.82 1.69
C MET A 102 -21.17 1.60 2.47
N ALA A 103 -21.35 1.72 3.78
CA ALA A 103 -21.81 0.63 4.63
C ALA A 103 -23.16 0.07 4.16
N LYS A 104 -24.10 0.96 3.83
CA LYS A 104 -25.45 0.60 3.40
C LYS A 104 -25.51 0.01 2.00
N ASN A 105 -24.79 0.59 1.05
CA ASN A 105 -25.00 0.34 -0.37
C ASN A 105 -23.87 -0.47 -1.01
N LEU A 106 -22.62 -0.31 -0.60
CA LEU A 106 -21.43 -0.78 -1.32
C LEU A 106 -20.66 -1.89 -0.62
N LYS A 107 -20.68 -1.97 0.72
CA LYS A 107 -19.93 -2.97 1.50
C LYS A 107 -20.17 -4.41 1.03
N LYS A 108 -21.41 -4.78 0.69
CA LYS A 108 -21.77 -6.12 0.17
C LYS A 108 -21.14 -6.46 -1.18
N PHE A 109 -20.49 -5.49 -1.83
CA PHE A 109 -19.74 -5.63 -3.07
C PHE A 109 -18.22 -5.60 -2.88
N GLY A 110 -17.74 -5.47 -1.62
CA GLY A 110 -16.32 -5.48 -1.29
C GLY A 110 -15.70 -4.10 -1.09
N TRP A 111 -16.46 -3.00 -1.19
CA TRP A 111 -15.98 -1.66 -0.86
C TRP A 111 -15.85 -1.50 0.65
N GLU A 112 -14.65 -1.16 1.12
CA GLU A 112 -14.39 -1.21 2.57
C GLU A 112 -13.54 -0.06 3.13
N TYR A 113 -12.75 0.65 2.32
CA TYR A 113 -11.88 1.72 2.81
C TYR A 113 -12.55 3.10 2.72
N ILE A 114 -12.47 3.88 3.80
CA ILE A 114 -12.84 5.31 3.87
C ILE A 114 -11.57 6.09 4.16
N VAL A 115 -11.09 6.87 3.20
CA VAL A 115 -9.80 7.57 3.28
C VAL A 115 -9.99 9.08 3.34
N VAL A 116 -9.48 9.69 4.41
CA VAL A 116 -9.37 11.15 4.57
C VAL A 116 -8.10 11.61 3.86
N ASP A 117 -8.25 12.32 2.75
CA ASP A 117 -7.10 12.83 2.00
C ASP A 117 -6.50 14.10 2.63
N ILE A 118 -5.39 14.58 2.09
CA ILE A 118 -4.70 15.80 2.51
C ILE A 118 -5.70 16.97 2.56
N ARG A 119 -5.67 17.89 3.44
CA ARG A 119 -4.68 18.46 4.35
C ARG A 119 -5.36 18.57 5.72
N TRP A 120 -5.81 17.45 6.26
CA TRP A 120 -6.64 17.33 7.46
C TRP A 120 -6.03 18.01 8.71
N TYR A 121 -4.75 18.32 8.68
CA TYR A 121 -3.97 18.91 9.78
C TYR A 121 -3.87 20.44 9.71
N VAL A 122 -4.56 21.12 8.78
CA VAL A 122 -4.54 22.56 8.63
C VAL A 122 -5.92 23.13 8.96
N GLU A 123 -5.97 24.11 9.86
CA GLU A 123 -7.23 24.72 10.32
C GLU A 123 -7.87 25.63 9.28
N ASN A 124 -7.05 26.37 8.54
CA ASN A 124 -7.45 27.46 7.63
C ASN A 124 -7.14 27.16 6.16
N ASP A 125 -7.24 25.88 5.75
CA ASP A 125 -7.08 25.55 4.34
C ASP A 125 -8.25 26.02 3.48
N LYS A 126 -8.14 26.00 2.17
CA LYS A 126 -9.12 26.57 1.25
C LYS A 126 -9.41 25.65 0.06
N ALA A 127 -10.63 25.75 -0.46
CA ALA A 127 -11.01 25.12 -1.72
C ALA A 127 -10.25 25.71 -2.92
N GLY A 128 -10.10 24.91 -3.97
CA GLY A 128 -9.45 25.34 -5.21
C GLY A 128 -7.93 25.52 -5.09
N GLY A 129 -7.29 24.77 -4.21
CA GLY A 129 -5.85 24.77 -3.97
C GLY A 129 -5.53 24.81 -2.48
N TYR A 130 -4.27 24.99 -2.15
CA TYR A 130 -3.79 24.99 -0.76
C TYR A 130 -3.59 26.41 -0.25
N ASN A 131 -3.89 26.68 1.03
CA ASN A 131 -3.39 27.88 1.70
C ASN A 131 -1.90 27.70 2.04
N GLN A 132 -1.03 28.09 1.12
CA GLN A 132 0.44 28.02 1.33
C GLN A 132 1.03 29.32 1.91
N LYS A 133 0.22 30.39 2.04
CA LYS A 133 0.71 31.68 2.51
C LYS A 133 0.90 31.72 4.03
N ASP A 134 -0.14 31.29 4.75
CA ASP A 134 -0.23 31.38 6.19
C ASP A 134 -0.97 30.18 6.82
N PRO A 135 -0.57 28.91 6.48
CA PRO A 135 -1.26 27.75 7.02
C PRO A 135 -1.08 27.65 8.54
N VAL A 136 -2.20 27.36 9.22
CA VAL A 136 -2.22 27.09 10.67
C VAL A 136 -2.21 25.57 10.85
N TYR A 137 -1.02 25.04 11.20
CA TYR A 137 -0.83 23.61 11.41
C TYR A 137 -1.19 23.19 12.82
N VAL A 138 -1.89 22.07 12.95
CA VAL A 138 -2.10 21.38 14.23
C VAL A 138 -1.03 20.28 14.37
N MET A 139 -0.25 20.35 15.44
CA MET A 139 0.93 19.49 15.64
C MET A 139 1.21 19.30 17.12
N ASP A 140 1.64 18.10 17.52
CA ASP A 140 2.08 17.83 18.89
C ASP A 140 3.54 18.28 19.17
N GLU A 141 3.97 18.07 20.40
CA GLU A 141 5.31 18.44 20.89
C GLU A 141 6.45 17.66 20.22
N TYR A 142 6.15 16.52 19.57
CA TYR A 142 7.12 15.68 18.85
C TYR A 142 7.15 15.96 17.33
N GLY A 143 6.45 17.00 16.88
CA GLY A 143 6.45 17.37 15.46
C GLY A 143 5.52 16.51 14.60
N ARG A 144 4.57 15.76 15.19
CA ARG A 144 3.61 14.93 14.47
C ARG A 144 2.33 15.72 14.24
N LEU A 145 1.83 15.70 13.00
CA LEU A 145 0.61 16.41 12.63
C LEU A 145 -0.63 15.74 13.25
N LEU A 146 -1.57 16.57 13.70
CA LEU A 146 -2.82 16.17 14.33
C LEU A 146 -4.02 16.72 13.56
N PRO A 147 -5.21 16.06 13.59
CA PRO A 147 -6.40 16.55 12.93
C PRO A 147 -6.83 17.93 13.47
N ALA A 148 -7.15 18.86 12.56
CA ALA A 148 -7.65 20.17 12.88
C ALA A 148 -9.06 20.08 13.50
N VAL A 149 -9.18 20.45 14.78
CA VAL A 149 -10.42 20.25 15.58
C VAL A 149 -11.62 21.01 15.01
N ASN A 150 -11.40 22.17 14.38
CA ASN A 150 -12.46 22.92 13.70
C ASN A 150 -13.08 22.19 12.51
N ARG A 151 -12.36 21.20 11.96
CA ARG A 151 -12.81 20.37 10.84
C ARG A 151 -13.19 18.96 11.28
N PHE A 152 -12.52 18.44 12.29
CA PHE A 152 -12.70 17.12 12.90
C PHE A 152 -12.97 17.26 14.40
N PRO A 153 -14.19 17.69 14.81
CA PRO A 153 -14.49 18.03 16.20
C PRO A 153 -14.25 16.88 17.18
N SER A 154 -14.42 15.64 16.73
CA SER A 154 -14.20 14.46 17.59
C SER A 154 -12.72 14.24 17.95
N ALA A 155 -11.78 14.91 17.26
CA ALA A 155 -10.36 14.87 17.57
C ALA A 155 -9.98 15.73 18.81
N ALA A 156 -10.91 16.54 19.34
CA ALA A 156 -10.68 17.39 20.51
C ALA A 156 -10.19 16.56 21.71
N GLY A 157 -9.42 17.21 22.60
CA GLY A 157 -8.88 16.55 23.80
C GLY A 157 -7.73 15.58 23.54
N GLY A 158 -7.07 15.66 22.38
CA GLY A 158 -5.95 14.79 22.03
C GLY A 158 -6.35 13.43 21.46
N ASN A 159 -7.62 13.22 21.15
CA ASN A 159 -8.15 11.95 20.63
C ASN A 159 -7.63 11.57 19.23
N GLY A 160 -7.11 12.55 18.47
CA GLY A 160 -6.72 12.32 17.08
C GLY A 160 -7.89 11.80 16.23
N PHE A 161 -7.61 10.93 15.29
CA PHE A 161 -8.69 10.32 14.49
C PHE A 161 -9.38 9.12 15.14
N LYS A 162 -9.00 8.74 16.37
CA LYS A 162 -9.57 7.52 16.98
C LYS A 162 -11.11 7.51 17.02
N PRO A 163 -11.83 8.57 17.42
CA PRO A 163 -13.31 8.52 17.42
C PRO A 163 -13.91 8.38 16.03
N LEU A 164 -13.30 9.00 15.01
CA LEU A 164 -13.76 8.87 13.62
C LEU A 164 -13.44 7.49 13.05
N ALA A 165 -12.27 6.93 13.34
CA ALA A 165 -11.91 5.56 12.97
C ALA A 165 -12.86 4.55 13.63
N ASP A 166 -13.15 4.68 14.93
CA ASP A 166 -14.12 3.85 15.64
C ASP A 166 -15.53 3.94 15.01
N TYR A 167 -15.95 5.13 14.57
CA TYR A 167 -17.22 5.31 13.85
C TYR A 167 -17.26 4.50 12.55
N VAL A 168 -16.17 4.55 11.75
CA VAL A 168 -16.04 3.81 10.50
C VAL A 168 -15.99 2.30 10.77
N HIS A 169 -15.21 1.87 11.77
CA HIS A 169 -15.10 0.46 12.17
C HIS A 169 -16.43 -0.12 12.67
N ASN A 170 -17.22 0.64 13.40
CA ASN A 170 -18.55 0.21 13.87
C ASN A 170 -19.54 -0.09 12.72
N LYS A 171 -19.25 0.40 11.51
CA LYS A 171 -19.98 0.06 10.28
C LYS A 171 -19.38 -1.15 9.56
N GLY A 172 -18.29 -1.71 10.10
CA GLY A 172 -17.51 -2.81 9.53
C GLY A 172 -16.76 -2.40 8.27
N LEU A 173 -16.32 -1.14 8.22
CA LEU A 173 -15.44 -0.55 7.20
C LEU A 173 -14.05 -0.34 7.79
N LYS A 174 -13.09 0.04 6.96
CA LYS A 174 -11.70 0.33 7.32
C LYS A 174 -11.43 1.82 7.17
N PHE A 175 -10.66 2.39 8.10
CA PHE A 175 -10.32 3.80 8.12
C PHE A 175 -8.92 4.05 7.56
N GLY A 176 -8.78 5.02 6.67
CA GLY A 176 -7.51 5.42 6.09
C GLY A 176 -7.27 6.93 6.14
N ILE A 177 -6.00 7.30 6.03
CA ILE A 177 -5.56 8.69 5.94
C ILE A 177 -4.52 8.86 4.83
N HIS A 178 -4.43 10.08 4.31
CA HIS A 178 -3.32 10.54 3.49
C HIS A 178 -2.29 11.25 4.37
N VAL A 179 -1.01 11.08 4.06
CA VAL A 179 0.10 11.80 4.67
C VAL A 179 1.13 12.20 3.61
N MET A 180 1.83 13.31 3.85
CA MET A 180 3.03 13.65 3.08
C MET A 180 4.24 12.91 3.66
N ARG A 181 5.18 12.47 2.79
CA ARG A 181 6.49 12.04 3.27
C ARG A 181 7.25 13.17 3.96
N GLY A 182 8.22 12.82 4.78
CA GLY A 182 9.12 13.80 5.39
C GLY A 182 8.69 14.28 6.77
N ILE A 183 9.26 15.40 7.20
CA ILE A 183 9.00 16.02 8.50
C ILE A 183 8.44 17.43 8.30
N PRO A 184 7.41 17.85 9.07
CA PRO A 184 6.81 19.17 8.93
C PRO A 184 7.83 20.30 9.10
N ILE A 185 7.79 21.29 8.20
CA ILE A 185 8.65 22.47 8.29
C ILE A 185 8.49 23.16 9.64
N ILE A 186 7.28 23.18 10.19
CA ILE A 186 7.03 23.79 11.50
C ILE A 186 7.69 23.01 12.64
N ALA A 187 7.82 21.68 12.52
CA ALA A 187 8.56 20.87 13.48
C ALA A 187 10.06 21.22 13.48
N VAL A 188 10.65 21.37 12.27
CA VAL A 188 12.06 21.80 12.13
C VAL A 188 12.27 23.23 12.65
N LYS A 189 11.36 24.16 12.34
CA LYS A 189 11.44 25.55 12.87
C LYS A 189 11.36 25.62 14.39
N LYS A 190 10.56 24.77 15.02
CA LYS A 190 10.46 24.66 16.48
C LYS A 190 11.54 23.77 17.09
N ASN A 191 12.30 23.07 16.26
CA ASN A 191 13.30 22.08 16.63
C ASN A 191 12.77 21.04 17.65
N THR A 192 11.59 20.46 17.34
CA THR A 192 10.92 19.50 18.23
C THR A 192 11.80 18.28 18.50
N LEU A 193 11.63 17.66 19.67
CA LEU A 193 12.25 16.38 19.98
C LEU A 193 11.65 15.27 19.11
N ILE A 194 12.47 14.28 18.75
CA ILE A 194 11.99 13.05 18.11
C ILE A 194 11.69 12.03 19.22
N LEU A 195 10.44 11.62 19.30
CA LEU A 195 10.02 10.63 20.30
C LEU A 195 10.77 9.31 20.11
N GLY A 196 11.41 8.83 21.18
CA GLY A 196 12.21 7.60 21.16
C GLY A 196 13.66 7.80 20.72
N SER A 197 14.13 9.05 20.57
CA SER A 197 15.49 9.41 20.21
C SER A 197 16.01 10.59 21.03
N SER A 198 17.33 10.77 21.08
CA SER A 198 17.95 12.01 21.56
C SER A 198 18.05 13.09 20.49
N ALA A 199 17.67 12.80 19.25
CA ALA A 199 17.70 13.72 18.12
C ALA A 199 16.52 14.67 18.14
N THR A 200 16.68 15.79 17.41
CA THR A 200 15.61 16.76 17.14
C THR A 200 15.23 16.77 15.66
N ALA A 201 14.14 17.46 15.33
CA ALA A 201 13.70 17.65 13.94
C ALA A 201 14.80 18.33 13.08
N GLY A 202 15.62 19.18 13.68
CA GLY A 202 16.76 19.83 13.03
C GLY A 202 17.90 18.90 12.66
N ASP A 203 18.00 17.72 13.28
CA ASP A 203 19.09 16.77 13.01
C ASP A 203 18.82 15.88 11.81
N ILE A 204 17.54 15.64 11.45
CA ILE A 204 17.14 14.60 10.48
C ILE A 204 16.67 15.14 9.13
N TYR A 205 16.48 16.46 8.98
CA TYR A 205 15.92 17.04 7.77
C TYR A 205 16.95 17.40 6.70
N SER A 206 16.45 17.57 5.47
CA SER A 206 17.14 18.22 4.37
C SER A 206 16.16 19.08 3.56
N THR A 207 16.63 20.22 3.07
CA THR A 207 15.89 21.06 2.12
C THR A 207 16.04 20.61 0.67
N ALA A 208 17.00 19.73 0.39
CA ALA A 208 17.16 19.10 -0.91
C ALA A 208 15.95 18.19 -1.17
N ASP A 209 15.47 18.14 -2.40
CA ASP A 209 14.39 17.25 -2.83
C ASP A 209 13.05 17.48 -2.08
N GLN A 210 12.78 18.72 -1.68
CA GLN A 210 11.49 19.12 -1.12
C GLN A 210 10.38 18.98 -2.17
N CYS A 211 9.16 18.57 -1.74
CA CYS A 211 7.98 18.53 -2.58
C CYS A 211 7.79 19.85 -3.35
N ARG A 212 7.54 19.76 -4.66
CA ARG A 212 7.45 20.93 -5.54
C ARG A 212 6.11 21.65 -5.45
N TRP A 213 5.03 20.90 -5.25
CA TRP A 213 3.67 21.42 -5.29
C TRP A 213 3.12 21.83 -3.91
N LEU A 214 3.66 21.28 -2.81
CA LEU A 214 3.27 21.64 -1.44
C LEU A 214 4.47 21.78 -0.53
N LYS A 215 4.56 22.91 0.17
CA LYS A 215 5.70 23.27 1.01
C LYS A 215 5.46 23.02 2.51
N ASP A 216 4.83 21.89 2.85
CA ASP A 216 4.54 21.51 4.24
C ASP A 216 5.71 20.78 4.91
N MET A 217 6.46 20.02 4.12
CA MET A 217 7.46 19.09 4.62
C MET A 217 8.87 19.37 4.10
N TYR A 218 9.85 19.01 4.91
CA TYR A 218 11.22 18.76 4.46
C TYR A 218 11.47 17.26 4.33
N THR A 219 12.39 16.88 3.46
CA THR A 219 12.84 15.49 3.30
C THR A 219 13.49 14.99 4.57
N ILE A 220 13.18 13.76 4.98
CA ILE A 220 13.95 13.07 6.03
C ILE A 220 15.15 12.38 5.39
N VAL A 221 16.33 12.59 5.98
CA VAL A 221 17.58 11.97 5.53
C VAL A 221 17.71 10.60 6.16
N ALA A 222 17.44 9.54 5.40
CA ALA A 222 17.62 8.17 5.86
C ALA A 222 19.07 7.93 6.35
N GLY A 223 19.23 7.21 7.46
CA GLY A 223 20.51 6.94 8.10
C GLY A 223 20.97 8.01 9.13
N LYS A 224 20.28 9.14 9.23
CA LYS A 224 20.44 10.06 10.35
C LYS A 224 19.85 9.46 11.64
N ASN A 225 20.51 9.65 12.78
CA ASN A 225 19.97 9.30 14.09
C ASN A 225 18.65 10.04 14.33
N GLY A 226 17.59 9.33 14.68
CA GLY A 226 16.22 9.88 14.83
C GLY A 226 15.32 9.74 13.60
N ALA A 227 15.86 9.43 12.41
CA ALA A 227 15.06 9.33 11.19
C ALA A 227 14.06 8.15 11.22
N GLN A 228 14.51 6.97 11.64
CA GLN A 228 13.65 5.81 11.80
C GLN A 228 12.69 6.00 12.98
N GLU A 229 13.18 6.56 14.10
CA GLU A 229 12.39 6.80 15.29
C GLU A 229 11.25 7.79 15.04
N TYR A 230 11.45 8.79 14.19
CA TYR A 230 10.38 9.70 13.78
C TYR A 230 9.25 8.94 13.10
N TYR A 231 9.54 8.13 12.05
CA TYR A 231 8.52 7.32 11.39
C TYR A 231 7.91 6.27 12.32
N ASN A 232 8.70 5.63 13.18
CA ASN A 232 8.19 4.69 14.19
C ASN A 232 7.14 5.38 15.08
N SER A 233 7.46 6.59 15.59
CA SER A 233 6.54 7.35 16.46
C SER A 233 5.27 7.77 15.71
N LEU A 234 5.39 8.12 14.43
CA LEU A 234 4.28 8.54 13.58
C LEU A 234 3.31 7.36 13.33
N PHE A 235 3.84 6.20 12.95
CA PHE A 235 2.99 5.03 12.68
C PHE A 235 2.44 4.39 13.97
N GLN A 236 3.12 4.52 15.12
CA GLN A 236 2.54 4.19 16.42
C GLN A 236 1.35 5.09 16.76
N LEU A 237 1.44 6.39 16.45
CA LEU A 237 0.33 7.33 16.61
C LEU A 237 -0.85 6.93 15.73
N TYR A 238 -0.62 6.64 14.44
CA TYR A 238 -1.67 6.21 13.50
C TYR A 238 -2.28 4.86 13.91
N SER A 239 -1.47 3.92 14.38
CA SER A 239 -1.94 2.66 14.97
C SER A 239 -2.86 2.89 16.16
N SER A 240 -2.50 3.83 17.06
CA SER A 240 -3.34 4.19 18.21
C SER A 240 -4.68 4.82 17.84
N TRP A 241 -4.74 5.49 16.69
CA TRP A 241 -5.98 6.02 16.13
C TRP A 241 -6.85 4.96 15.43
N GLY A 242 -6.29 3.77 15.18
CA GLY A 242 -7.01 2.71 14.49
C GLY A 242 -6.94 2.83 12.95
N VAL A 243 -5.92 3.47 12.40
CA VAL A 243 -5.72 3.58 10.95
C VAL A 243 -5.41 2.22 10.34
N ASP A 244 -6.08 1.86 9.23
CA ASP A 244 -5.92 0.61 8.48
C ASP A 244 -5.24 0.80 7.13
N PHE A 245 -5.18 2.05 6.64
CA PHE A 245 -4.68 2.38 5.31
C PHE A 245 -3.99 3.75 5.35
N VAL A 246 -2.80 3.85 4.76
CA VAL A 246 -2.09 5.13 4.61
C VAL A 246 -1.66 5.33 3.16
N LYS A 247 -2.15 6.41 2.54
CA LYS A 247 -1.62 6.94 1.28
C LYS A 247 -0.50 7.90 1.63
N VAL A 248 0.74 7.59 1.23
CA VAL A 248 1.89 8.48 1.45
C VAL A 248 2.25 9.17 0.15
N ASP A 249 2.13 10.49 0.15
CA ASP A 249 2.34 11.32 -1.04
C ASP A 249 3.76 11.89 -1.13
N ASP A 250 4.17 12.30 -2.34
CA ASP A 250 5.53 12.69 -2.71
C ASP A 250 6.59 11.60 -2.42
N LEU A 251 6.17 10.33 -2.32
CA LEU A 251 7.02 9.21 -1.90
C LEU A 251 7.60 8.41 -3.08
N SER A 252 6.99 8.46 -4.26
CA SER A 252 7.42 7.70 -5.43
C SER A 252 8.89 7.96 -5.78
N GLY A 253 9.65 6.88 -6.03
CA GLY A 253 11.08 6.93 -6.31
C GLY A 253 11.99 7.22 -5.11
N ARG A 254 11.45 7.35 -3.89
CA ARG A 254 12.19 7.62 -2.65
C ARG A 254 12.48 6.34 -1.88
N LEU A 255 13.21 5.40 -2.50
CA LEU A 255 13.35 4.02 -2.02
C LEU A 255 13.78 3.91 -0.54
N LYS A 256 14.76 4.71 -0.10
CA LYS A 256 15.22 4.69 1.29
C LYS A 256 14.18 5.19 2.30
N GLU A 257 13.34 6.13 1.90
CA GLU A 257 12.27 6.65 2.75
C GLU A 257 11.09 5.67 2.79
N ILE A 258 10.83 4.96 1.67
CA ILE A 258 9.89 3.84 1.63
C ILE A 258 10.30 2.73 2.62
N GLU A 259 11.60 2.39 2.70
CA GLU A 259 12.12 1.42 3.68
C GLU A 259 11.86 1.86 5.12
N LEU A 260 12.11 3.13 5.47
CA LEU A 260 11.85 3.67 6.81
C LEU A 260 10.36 3.56 7.17
N ILE A 261 9.48 3.89 6.22
CA ILE A 261 8.03 3.83 6.39
C ILE A 261 7.57 2.38 6.55
N ARG A 262 8.05 1.45 5.68
CA ARG A 262 7.72 0.03 5.78
C ARG A 262 8.15 -0.55 7.13
N ASN A 263 9.37 -0.28 7.58
CA ASN A 263 9.87 -0.70 8.89
C ASN A 263 8.99 -0.15 10.03
N ALA A 264 8.57 1.11 9.95
CA ALA A 264 7.71 1.72 10.95
C ALA A 264 6.33 1.05 11.01
N ILE A 265 5.74 0.73 9.85
CA ILE A 265 4.46 0.01 9.77
C ILE A 265 4.60 -1.40 10.37
N ASP A 266 5.66 -2.14 10.03
CA ASP A 266 5.87 -3.50 10.55
C ASP A 266 6.02 -3.54 12.07
N ASN A 267 6.50 -2.44 12.68
CA ASN A 267 6.72 -2.32 14.11
C ASN A 267 5.60 -1.57 14.88
N CYS A 268 4.56 -1.07 14.20
CA CYS A 268 3.51 -0.29 14.86
C CYS A 268 2.45 -1.15 15.58
N GLY A 269 2.50 -2.48 15.42
CA GLY A 269 1.58 -3.42 16.07
C GLY A 269 0.18 -3.52 15.44
N ARG A 270 -0.04 -2.89 14.26
CA ARG A 270 -1.31 -2.92 13.53
C ARG A 270 -1.08 -3.16 12.04
N PRO A 271 -1.88 -4.00 11.36
CA PRO A 271 -1.90 -4.08 9.91
C PRO A 271 -2.32 -2.74 9.29
N ILE A 272 -1.42 -2.11 8.54
CA ILE A 272 -1.71 -0.86 7.81
C ILE A 272 -1.31 -1.05 6.35
N VAL A 273 -2.27 -0.98 5.45
CA VAL A 273 -2.05 -1.05 4.01
C VAL A 273 -1.30 0.22 3.57
N LEU A 274 -0.15 0.04 2.92
CA LEU A 274 0.66 1.14 2.40
C LEU A 274 0.37 1.37 0.92
N SER A 275 -0.07 2.59 0.59
CA SER A 275 -0.22 3.13 -0.75
C SER A 275 0.83 4.21 -1.02
N ILE A 276 1.63 4.06 -2.06
CA ILE A 276 2.66 5.02 -2.48
C ILE A 276 2.13 5.90 -3.61
N SER A 277 2.20 7.21 -3.44
CA SER A 277 1.68 8.23 -4.36
C SER A 277 2.70 9.39 -4.50
N PRO A 278 2.62 10.24 -5.52
CA PRO A 278 1.96 10.07 -6.81
C PRO A 278 2.84 9.27 -7.78
N SER A 279 2.75 9.50 -9.10
CA SER A 279 3.59 8.88 -10.14
C SER A 279 5.09 9.10 -9.97
N GLY A 280 5.86 8.51 -10.85
CA GLY A 280 7.32 8.57 -10.84
C GLY A 280 7.98 7.31 -10.30
N ASN A 281 7.19 6.27 -9.98
CA ASN A 281 7.75 4.93 -9.80
C ASN A 281 8.16 4.37 -11.16
N ASN A 282 9.41 3.90 -11.25
CA ASN A 282 9.88 3.23 -12.44
C ASN A 282 9.46 1.75 -12.43
N VAL A 283 9.19 1.21 -13.60
CA VAL A 283 8.82 -0.21 -13.75
C VAL A 283 9.96 -1.13 -13.27
N GLU A 284 11.20 -0.66 -13.36
CA GLU A 284 12.41 -1.34 -12.87
C GLU A 284 12.41 -1.50 -11.34
N ASP A 285 11.74 -0.61 -10.62
CA ASP A 285 11.61 -0.65 -9.16
C ASP A 285 10.48 -1.60 -8.69
N ALA A 286 9.79 -2.28 -9.61
CA ALA A 286 8.62 -3.11 -9.29
C ALA A 286 8.90 -4.17 -8.22
N ASP A 287 10.06 -4.82 -8.26
CA ASP A 287 10.43 -5.83 -7.25
C ASP A 287 10.72 -5.20 -5.89
N PHE A 288 11.27 -3.99 -5.86
CA PHE A 288 11.42 -3.24 -4.62
C PHE A 288 10.05 -2.85 -4.06
N LEU A 289 9.18 -2.28 -4.89
CA LEU A 289 7.84 -1.83 -4.48
C LEU A 289 6.99 -2.99 -3.96
N LYS A 290 7.00 -4.13 -4.63
CA LYS A 290 6.37 -5.38 -4.20
C LYS A 290 6.81 -5.80 -2.79
N ASN A 291 8.08 -5.61 -2.46
CA ASN A 291 8.64 -5.99 -1.16
C ASN A 291 8.39 -4.95 -0.05
N HIS A 292 7.81 -3.77 -0.37
CA HIS A 292 7.65 -2.69 0.61
C HIS A 292 6.24 -2.11 0.69
N ALA A 293 5.40 -2.23 -0.36
CA ALA A 293 4.09 -1.61 -0.43
C ALA A 293 2.98 -2.57 -0.87
N ASN A 294 1.74 -2.24 -0.50
CA ASN A 294 0.57 -2.99 -0.96
C ASN A 294 0.02 -2.43 -2.28
N MET A 295 0.21 -1.14 -2.53
CA MET A 295 -0.13 -0.53 -3.81
C MET A 295 0.76 0.69 -4.07
N TRP A 296 0.94 1.03 -5.34
CA TRP A 296 1.75 2.18 -5.76
C TRP A 296 1.23 2.77 -7.08
N ARG A 297 1.20 4.08 -7.15
CA ARG A 297 0.78 4.82 -8.33
C ARG A 297 1.71 4.57 -9.51
N THR A 298 1.13 4.37 -10.66
CA THR A 298 1.84 4.12 -11.92
C THR A 298 1.76 5.29 -12.88
N THR A 299 0.92 6.25 -12.60
CA THR A 299 0.61 7.43 -13.41
C THR A 299 0.59 8.70 -12.56
N ASP A 300 0.64 9.86 -13.20
CA ASP A 300 0.28 11.15 -12.60
C ASP A 300 -1.20 11.19 -12.26
N ASP A 301 -1.67 12.28 -11.67
CA ASP A 301 -3.07 12.42 -11.29
C ASP A 301 -4.01 12.22 -12.46
N PHE A 302 -4.85 11.19 -12.35
CA PHE A 302 -5.83 10.80 -13.33
C PHE A 302 -7.13 11.57 -13.13
N TRP A 303 -7.59 12.26 -14.17
CA TRP A 303 -8.81 13.05 -14.13
C TRP A 303 -9.80 12.68 -15.24
N ASP A 304 -11.06 13.09 -15.07
CA ASP A 304 -12.21 12.79 -15.89
C ASP A 304 -12.18 13.44 -17.30
N ASN A 305 -11.14 13.14 -18.06
CA ASN A 305 -10.99 13.56 -19.45
C ASN A 305 -10.37 12.44 -20.31
N TRP A 306 -10.77 12.41 -21.58
CA TRP A 306 -10.34 11.37 -22.51
C TRP A 306 -8.81 11.26 -22.68
N PRO A 307 -8.04 12.34 -22.81
CA PRO A 307 -6.59 12.24 -22.93
C PRO A 307 -5.93 11.50 -21.76
N SER A 308 -6.38 11.75 -20.52
CA SER A 308 -5.90 11.00 -19.33
C SER A 308 -6.24 9.51 -19.45
N LEU A 309 -7.49 9.18 -19.78
CA LEU A 309 -7.92 7.78 -19.93
C LEU A 309 -7.20 7.07 -21.09
N LYS A 310 -6.99 7.76 -22.21
CA LYS A 310 -6.25 7.20 -23.35
C LYS A 310 -4.79 6.88 -23.00
N HIS A 311 -4.18 7.71 -22.13
CA HIS A 311 -2.82 7.48 -21.61
C HIS A 311 -2.74 6.23 -20.72
N GLU A 312 -3.78 5.95 -19.94
CA GLU A 312 -3.80 4.78 -19.02
C GLU A 312 -3.67 3.44 -19.76
N PHE A 313 -4.07 3.32 -21.01
CA PHE A 313 -3.83 2.09 -21.77
C PHE A 313 -2.34 1.77 -21.94
N GLU A 314 -1.50 2.78 -22.09
CA GLU A 314 -0.05 2.60 -22.20
C GLU A 314 0.55 2.29 -20.82
N VAL A 315 0.15 3.05 -19.81
CA VAL A 315 0.60 2.88 -18.43
C VAL A 315 0.28 1.47 -17.93
N CYS A 316 -0.98 1.05 -18.00
CA CYS A 316 -1.41 -0.28 -17.58
C CYS A 316 -0.67 -1.39 -18.35
N SER A 317 -0.43 -1.19 -19.65
CA SER A 317 0.34 -2.17 -20.46
C SER A 317 1.78 -2.34 -19.98
N ARG A 318 2.46 -1.24 -19.62
CA ARG A 318 3.84 -1.28 -19.08
C ARG A 318 3.94 -1.98 -17.72
N TRP A 319 2.93 -1.80 -16.87
CA TRP A 319 2.88 -2.40 -15.54
C TRP A 319 2.21 -3.77 -15.50
N THR A 320 1.80 -4.31 -16.64
CA THR A 320 1.24 -5.66 -16.75
C THR A 320 2.18 -6.69 -16.11
N SER A 321 1.64 -7.65 -15.38
CA SER A 321 2.36 -8.70 -14.65
C SER A 321 3.26 -8.25 -13.49
N LYS A 322 3.23 -6.97 -13.10
CA LYS A 322 3.97 -6.47 -11.94
C LYS A 322 3.16 -6.50 -10.65
N GLY A 323 1.86 -6.74 -10.74
CA GLY A 323 0.96 -6.92 -9.59
C GLY A 323 0.72 -8.38 -9.26
N GLY A 324 0.30 -8.62 -8.02
CA GLY A 324 -0.06 -9.95 -7.51
C GLY A 324 -0.83 -9.87 -6.19
N PRO A 325 -1.16 -11.02 -5.57
CA PRO A 325 -1.87 -11.00 -4.30
C PRO A 325 -1.10 -10.23 -3.22
N GLY A 326 -1.68 -9.14 -2.75
CA GLY A 326 -1.11 -8.30 -1.69
C GLY A 326 -0.32 -7.09 -2.16
N PHE A 327 -0.09 -6.93 -3.48
CA PHE A 327 0.68 -5.84 -4.05
C PHE A 327 0.17 -5.49 -5.46
N TYR A 328 -0.22 -4.23 -5.67
CA TYR A 328 -0.94 -3.82 -6.88
C TYR A 328 -0.39 -2.52 -7.46
N PRO A 329 -0.03 -2.51 -8.76
CA PRO A 329 0.09 -1.26 -9.51
C PRO A 329 -1.26 -0.55 -9.55
N ASP A 330 -1.26 0.75 -9.25
CA ASP A 330 -2.44 1.59 -9.05
C ASP A 330 -2.55 2.59 -10.19
N ALA A 331 -3.60 2.48 -10.98
CA ALA A 331 -3.91 3.40 -12.08
C ALA A 331 -4.67 4.66 -11.61
N ASP A 332 -4.62 4.94 -10.31
CA ASP A 332 -5.21 6.08 -9.62
C ASP A 332 -6.70 5.93 -9.27
N MET A 333 -7.25 6.99 -8.73
CA MET A 333 -8.62 7.10 -8.29
C MET A 333 -9.60 7.02 -9.47
N LEU A 334 -10.86 6.72 -9.15
CA LEU A 334 -11.97 6.75 -10.11
C LEU A 334 -12.68 8.10 -10.01
N PRO A 335 -12.45 9.06 -10.92
CA PRO A 335 -13.12 10.36 -10.92
C PRO A 335 -14.53 10.23 -11.51
N LEU A 336 -15.37 9.41 -10.84
CA LEU A 336 -16.74 9.09 -11.20
C LEU A 336 -17.72 9.70 -10.19
N GLY A 337 -19.01 9.78 -10.57
CA GLY A 337 -20.04 10.41 -9.76
C GLY A 337 -19.86 11.93 -9.68
N ARG A 338 -20.27 12.51 -8.52
CA ARG A 338 -20.18 13.97 -8.30
C ARG A 338 -18.84 14.34 -7.68
N ILE A 339 -18.02 15.06 -8.43
CA ILE A 339 -16.67 15.52 -8.06
C ILE A 339 -16.58 17.05 -8.09
N GLY A 340 -15.45 17.62 -7.67
CA GLY A 340 -15.18 19.04 -7.75
C GLY A 340 -15.98 19.92 -6.79
N ILE A 341 -16.62 19.37 -5.76
CA ILE A 341 -17.49 20.14 -4.84
C ILE A 341 -16.69 21.25 -4.15
N ARG A 342 -15.51 20.93 -3.65
CA ARG A 342 -14.50 21.87 -3.14
C ARG A 342 -13.07 21.39 -3.46
N ALA A 343 -12.93 20.62 -4.53
CA ALA A 343 -11.66 20.02 -4.91
C ALA A 343 -10.61 21.07 -5.31
N GLU A 344 -9.40 20.59 -5.48
CA GLU A 344 -8.31 21.39 -6.05
C GLU A 344 -8.59 21.80 -7.48
N ARG A 345 -9.20 20.90 -8.27
CA ARG A 345 -9.43 21.10 -9.71
C ARG A 345 -10.92 21.06 -10.06
N GLY A 346 -11.30 21.98 -10.92
CA GLY A 346 -12.63 22.07 -11.50
C GLY A 346 -13.68 22.68 -10.57
N GLN A 347 -14.91 22.69 -11.04
CA GLN A 347 -16.10 23.14 -10.35
C GLN A 347 -16.98 21.93 -10.04
N PRO A 348 -17.95 22.06 -9.12
CA PRO A 348 -18.91 20.99 -8.81
C PRO A 348 -19.59 20.47 -10.09
N ARG A 349 -19.44 19.16 -10.36
CA ARG A 349 -19.98 18.51 -11.56
C ARG A 349 -20.17 17.02 -11.36
N MET A 350 -20.99 16.39 -12.17
CA MET A 350 -20.87 14.97 -12.45
C MET A 350 -19.61 14.73 -13.30
N SER A 351 -19.04 13.54 -13.23
CA SER A 351 -17.86 13.17 -14.01
C SER A 351 -17.97 13.62 -15.46
N GLY A 352 -16.93 14.25 -16.00
CA GLY A 352 -16.85 14.71 -17.38
C GLY A 352 -16.76 13.59 -18.42
N PHE A 353 -16.51 12.36 -17.99
CA PHE A 353 -16.53 11.19 -18.87
C PHE A 353 -17.92 10.93 -19.45
N THR A 354 -17.99 10.65 -20.74
CA THR A 354 -19.19 10.07 -21.35
C THR A 354 -19.51 8.70 -20.73
N LYS A 355 -20.72 8.19 -20.96
CA LYS A 355 -21.07 6.83 -20.46
C LYS A 355 -20.12 5.76 -21.01
N ASP A 356 -19.75 5.83 -22.28
CA ASP A 356 -18.81 4.90 -22.91
C ASP A 356 -17.43 4.98 -22.26
N GLU A 357 -16.93 6.18 -21.97
CA GLU A 357 -15.66 6.38 -21.26
C GLU A 357 -15.71 5.88 -19.81
N GLN A 358 -16.85 6.01 -19.11
CA GLN A 358 -17.02 5.44 -17.76
C GLN A 358 -17.03 3.91 -17.79
N TYR A 359 -17.62 3.26 -18.80
CA TYR A 359 -17.46 1.83 -19.04
C TYR A 359 -15.99 1.47 -19.31
N THR A 360 -15.29 2.31 -20.07
CA THR A 360 -13.89 2.08 -20.44
C THR A 360 -12.96 2.14 -19.23
N VAL A 361 -13.05 3.15 -18.37
CA VAL A 361 -12.21 3.24 -17.16
C VAL A 361 -12.47 2.07 -16.24
N MET A 362 -13.73 1.73 -15.98
CA MET A 362 -14.06 0.60 -15.11
C MET A 362 -13.60 -0.74 -15.69
N THR A 363 -13.71 -0.93 -17.01
CA THR A 363 -13.25 -2.15 -17.70
C THR A 363 -11.73 -2.27 -17.65
N LEU A 364 -11.01 -1.18 -17.95
CA LEU A 364 -9.55 -1.17 -17.93
C LEU A 364 -9.01 -1.43 -16.52
N PHE A 365 -9.51 -0.71 -15.50
CA PHE A 365 -9.07 -0.89 -14.13
C PHE A 365 -9.43 -2.29 -13.60
N ALA A 366 -10.56 -2.86 -14.03
CA ALA A 366 -10.92 -4.23 -13.66
C ALA A 366 -9.98 -5.27 -14.30
N ILE A 367 -9.74 -5.21 -15.61
CA ILE A 367 -8.89 -6.19 -16.29
C ILE A 367 -7.41 -6.02 -15.98
N PHE A 368 -6.95 -4.83 -15.63
CA PHE A 368 -5.60 -4.54 -15.15
C PHE A 368 -5.41 -4.96 -13.69
N ARG A 369 -6.50 -5.05 -12.91
CA ARG A 369 -6.53 -5.26 -11.46
C ARG A 369 -5.95 -4.10 -10.65
N SER A 370 -6.20 -2.86 -11.10
CA SER A 370 -5.94 -1.68 -10.28
C SER A 370 -6.78 -1.73 -9.00
N PRO A 371 -6.27 -1.23 -7.86
CA PRO A 371 -7.14 -0.79 -6.78
C PRO A 371 -8.24 0.12 -7.28
N LEU A 372 -9.42 0.08 -6.64
CA LEU A 372 -10.56 0.91 -7.03
C LEU A 372 -10.87 1.91 -5.92
N MET A 373 -10.30 3.13 -6.03
CA MET A 373 -10.51 4.20 -5.06
C MET A 373 -11.47 5.24 -5.67
N PHE A 374 -12.74 5.19 -5.26
CA PHE A 374 -13.78 6.10 -5.77
C PHE A 374 -13.57 7.53 -5.27
N GLY A 375 -13.60 8.52 -6.17
CA GLY A 375 -13.29 9.92 -5.88
C GLY A 375 -14.49 10.82 -5.67
N GLY A 376 -15.68 10.46 -6.18
CA GLY A 376 -16.89 11.28 -6.08
C GLY A 376 -17.56 11.21 -4.70
N ASN A 377 -18.48 12.13 -4.43
CA ASN A 377 -19.30 12.08 -3.22
C ASN A 377 -20.32 10.93 -3.32
N LEU A 378 -20.15 9.90 -2.51
CA LEU A 378 -20.97 8.68 -2.59
C LEU A 378 -22.48 8.93 -2.42
N PRO A 379 -22.95 9.81 -1.49
CA PRO A 379 -24.37 10.12 -1.36
C PRO A 379 -25.03 10.73 -2.60
N ASP A 380 -24.25 11.33 -3.49
CA ASP A 380 -24.74 11.99 -4.71
C ASP A 380 -24.69 11.09 -5.95
N ASN A 381 -24.37 9.80 -5.81
CA ASN A 381 -24.31 8.87 -6.94
C ASN A 381 -25.68 8.69 -7.59
N ASP A 382 -25.74 8.88 -8.90
CA ASP A 382 -26.90 8.49 -9.71
C ASP A 382 -26.96 6.96 -9.94
N ASP A 383 -28.07 6.49 -10.44
CA ASP A 383 -28.29 5.05 -10.72
C ASP A 383 -27.26 4.48 -11.70
N PHE A 384 -26.80 5.28 -12.67
CA PHE A 384 -25.81 4.84 -13.63
C PHE A 384 -24.44 4.64 -12.96
N THR A 385 -23.95 5.61 -12.21
CA THR A 385 -22.71 5.50 -11.44
C THR A 385 -22.78 4.32 -10.47
N LEU A 386 -23.91 4.18 -9.76
CA LEU A 386 -24.11 3.07 -8.83
C LEU A 386 -24.06 1.72 -9.57
N SER A 387 -24.65 1.63 -10.77
CA SER A 387 -24.63 0.40 -11.58
C SER A 387 -23.22 0.00 -12.01
N LEU A 388 -22.33 0.95 -12.26
CA LEU A 388 -20.93 0.68 -12.61
C LEU A 388 -20.16 0.06 -11.45
N ILE A 389 -20.22 0.69 -10.26
CA ILE A 389 -19.42 0.32 -9.09
C ILE A 389 -20.01 -0.85 -8.29
N THR A 390 -21.21 -1.33 -8.65
CA THR A 390 -21.86 -2.49 -8.02
C THR A 390 -22.03 -3.69 -8.95
N ASN A 391 -21.50 -3.64 -10.18
CA ASN A 391 -21.57 -4.77 -11.11
C ASN A 391 -20.66 -5.91 -10.63
N ARG A 392 -21.29 -6.97 -10.08
CA ARG A 392 -20.56 -8.12 -9.51
C ARG A 392 -19.66 -8.83 -10.50
N ASN A 393 -20.05 -8.88 -11.78
CA ASN A 393 -19.26 -9.57 -12.81
C ASN A 393 -17.97 -8.81 -13.10
N VAL A 394 -18.04 -7.47 -13.18
CA VAL A 394 -16.88 -6.60 -13.41
C VAL A 394 -15.95 -6.61 -12.18
N LEU A 395 -16.53 -6.51 -10.98
CA LEU A 395 -15.78 -6.59 -9.73
C LEU A 395 -15.11 -7.96 -9.55
N GLN A 396 -15.75 -9.06 -9.99
CA GLN A 396 -15.15 -10.38 -9.99
C GLN A 396 -13.86 -10.44 -10.82
N VAL A 397 -13.83 -9.78 -11.97
CA VAL A 397 -12.61 -9.68 -12.81
C VAL A 397 -11.51 -8.92 -12.05
N ASN A 398 -11.82 -7.76 -11.48
CA ASN A 398 -10.85 -6.97 -10.71
C ASN A 398 -10.28 -7.77 -9.52
N GLN A 399 -11.16 -8.39 -8.74
CA GLN A 399 -10.79 -8.99 -7.45
C GLN A 399 -10.11 -10.35 -7.58
N HIS A 400 -10.44 -11.13 -8.62
CA HIS A 400 -10.08 -12.55 -8.63
C HIS A 400 -9.45 -13.07 -9.91
N SER A 401 -9.36 -12.28 -10.98
CA SER A 401 -8.71 -12.74 -12.21
C SER A 401 -7.20 -12.91 -12.05
N THR A 402 -6.61 -13.74 -12.90
CA THR A 402 -5.18 -14.01 -12.95
C THR A 402 -4.67 -13.94 -14.38
N ASN A 403 -3.34 -13.93 -14.58
CA ASN A 403 -2.71 -13.90 -15.90
C ASN A 403 -3.19 -12.74 -16.78
N ASN A 404 -3.49 -11.61 -16.16
CA ASN A 404 -3.98 -10.40 -16.82
C ASN A 404 -2.91 -9.84 -17.76
N ARG A 405 -3.25 -9.62 -19.03
CA ARG A 405 -2.31 -9.11 -20.02
C ARG A 405 -3.00 -8.50 -21.23
N GLN A 406 -2.34 -7.54 -21.86
CA GLN A 406 -2.72 -7.07 -23.18
C GLN A 406 -2.45 -8.15 -24.22
N VAL A 407 -3.43 -8.45 -25.07
CA VAL A 407 -3.32 -9.42 -26.18
C VAL A 407 -2.75 -8.75 -27.40
N PHE A 408 -3.31 -7.58 -27.76
CA PHE A 408 -2.81 -6.72 -28.82
C PHE A 408 -3.19 -5.26 -28.58
N ARG A 409 -2.46 -4.38 -29.25
CA ARG A 409 -2.81 -2.98 -29.51
C ARG A 409 -2.49 -2.66 -30.96
N ASN A 410 -3.52 -2.59 -31.78
CA ASN A 410 -3.43 -2.23 -33.19
C ASN A 410 -3.95 -0.80 -33.36
N ASN A 411 -3.03 0.17 -33.37
CA ASN A 411 -3.36 1.60 -33.25
C ASN A 411 -4.20 1.83 -31.96
N ASP A 412 -5.45 2.23 -32.14
CA ASP A 412 -6.38 2.53 -31.05
C ASP A 412 -7.38 1.40 -30.74
N LEU A 413 -7.23 0.21 -31.38
CA LEU A 413 -8.02 -0.99 -31.04
C LEU A 413 -7.20 -1.88 -30.13
N ILE A 414 -7.74 -2.18 -28.95
CA ILE A 414 -6.99 -2.84 -27.87
C ILE A 414 -7.79 -4.03 -27.34
N ALA A 415 -7.11 -5.13 -27.10
CA ALA A 415 -7.68 -6.30 -26.46
C ALA A 415 -6.82 -6.74 -25.24
N TRP A 416 -7.49 -7.07 -24.16
CA TRP A 416 -6.90 -7.66 -22.97
C TRP A 416 -7.55 -8.98 -22.63
N THR A 417 -6.82 -9.87 -21.96
CA THR A 417 -7.34 -11.13 -21.45
C THR A 417 -6.88 -11.38 -20.02
N ALA A 418 -7.65 -12.19 -19.31
CA ALA A 418 -7.30 -12.74 -18.03
C ALA A 418 -7.97 -14.13 -17.86
N ASP A 419 -7.58 -14.85 -16.81
CA ASP A 419 -8.14 -16.15 -16.47
C ASP A 419 -9.04 -16.04 -15.24
N ASP A 420 -10.13 -16.80 -15.22
CA ASP A 420 -10.85 -17.11 -14.00
C ASP A 420 -10.22 -18.35 -13.34
N PRO A 421 -9.52 -18.20 -12.21
CA PRO A 421 -8.82 -19.33 -11.59
C PRO A 421 -9.74 -20.42 -11.04
N LYS A 422 -11.03 -20.13 -10.89
CA LYS A 422 -12.03 -21.09 -10.36
C LYS A 422 -12.63 -21.97 -11.44
N SER A 423 -13.00 -21.40 -12.58
CA SER A 423 -13.65 -22.13 -13.67
C SER A 423 -12.71 -22.49 -14.81
N GLY A 424 -11.57 -21.78 -14.95
CA GLY A 424 -10.69 -21.89 -16.11
C GLY A 424 -11.16 -21.08 -17.31
N ASP A 425 -12.27 -20.36 -17.21
CA ASP A 425 -12.77 -19.50 -18.28
C ASP A 425 -11.82 -18.33 -18.55
N LYS A 426 -11.96 -17.72 -19.72
CA LYS A 426 -11.23 -16.50 -20.07
C LYS A 426 -12.10 -15.27 -19.90
N TYR A 427 -11.51 -14.23 -19.35
CA TYR A 427 -12.01 -12.87 -19.47
C TYR A 427 -11.40 -12.20 -20.69
N LEU A 428 -12.21 -11.45 -21.41
CA LEU A 428 -11.81 -10.67 -22.59
C LEU A 428 -12.34 -9.25 -22.47
N ALA A 429 -11.45 -8.26 -22.51
CA ALA A 429 -11.83 -6.86 -22.63
C ALA A 429 -11.43 -6.34 -24.02
N LEU A 430 -12.36 -5.67 -24.69
CA LEU A 430 -12.17 -5.02 -26.00
C LEU A 430 -12.40 -3.52 -25.84
N PHE A 431 -11.50 -2.71 -26.40
CA PHE A 431 -11.56 -1.25 -26.30
C PHE A 431 -11.37 -0.62 -27.67
N ASN A 432 -12.21 0.36 -27.97
CA ASN A 432 -12.06 1.27 -29.09
C ASN A 432 -11.58 2.64 -28.57
N ALA A 433 -10.26 2.86 -28.56
CA ALA A 433 -9.64 4.11 -28.15
C ALA A 433 -9.48 5.11 -29.29
N SER A 434 -10.14 4.88 -30.45
CA SER A 434 -10.06 5.78 -31.60
C SER A 434 -10.98 7.00 -31.48
N ASP A 435 -10.55 8.10 -32.04
CA ASP A 435 -11.36 9.32 -32.16
C ASP A 435 -12.31 9.28 -33.37
N SER A 436 -12.35 8.17 -34.14
CA SER A 436 -13.23 7.98 -35.27
C SER A 436 -14.70 8.02 -34.84
N ALA A 437 -15.53 8.69 -35.66
CA ALA A 437 -16.96 8.73 -35.41
C ALA A 437 -17.59 7.34 -35.64
N GLY A 438 -18.30 6.85 -34.65
CA GLY A 438 -19.06 5.59 -34.70
C GLY A 438 -18.33 4.38 -34.15
N PRO A 439 -19.05 3.25 -34.04
CA PRO A 439 -18.53 2.02 -33.54
C PRO A 439 -17.59 1.33 -34.53
N VAL A 440 -16.59 0.61 -34.00
CA VAL A 440 -15.64 -0.20 -34.75
C VAL A 440 -15.75 -1.64 -34.34
N GLU A 441 -15.79 -2.57 -35.30
CA GLU A 441 -15.78 -3.99 -35.04
C GLU A 441 -14.36 -4.45 -34.67
N ILE A 442 -14.24 -5.09 -33.52
CA ILE A 442 -13.01 -5.66 -33.03
C ILE A 442 -13.17 -7.19 -32.99
N THR A 443 -12.29 -7.89 -33.70
CA THR A 443 -12.28 -9.34 -33.75
C THR A 443 -11.10 -9.90 -32.99
N ILE A 444 -11.35 -10.91 -32.17
CA ILE A 444 -10.37 -11.74 -31.47
C ILE A 444 -10.48 -13.18 -31.92
N ARG A 445 -9.37 -13.82 -32.32
CA ARG A 445 -9.33 -15.25 -32.56
C ARG A 445 -9.07 -15.99 -31.24
N PHE A 446 -9.77 -17.07 -31.00
CA PHE A 446 -9.67 -17.82 -29.74
C PHE A 446 -8.27 -18.38 -29.50
N GLU A 447 -7.50 -18.67 -30.54
CA GLU A 447 -6.10 -19.07 -30.44
C GLU A 447 -5.21 -18.00 -29.73
N GLN A 448 -5.52 -16.68 -29.90
CA GLN A 448 -4.83 -15.57 -29.22
C GLN A 448 -5.08 -15.59 -27.70
N LEU A 449 -6.18 -16.21 -27.28
CA LEU A 449 -6.54 -16.46 -25.89
C LEU A 449 -6.10 -17.84 -25.41
N ARG A 450 -5.38 -18.62 -26.26
CA ARG A 450 -5.00 -20.03 -26.01
C ARG A 450 -6.22 -20.95 -25.87
N LEU A 451 -7.29 -20.63 -26.58
CA LEU A 451 -8.50 -21.45 -26.70
C LEU A 451 -8.61 -22.04 -28.11
N ARG A 452 -9.32 -23.17 -28.26
CA ARG A 452 -9.58 -23.81 -29.54
C ARG A 452 -11.03 -24.25 -29.65
N GLY A 453 -11.59 -24.16 -30.85
CA GLY A 453 -12.94 -24.60 -31.15
C GLY A 453 -14.00 -23.61 -30.73
N SER A 454 -15.12 -24.13 -30.25
CA SER A 454 -16.35 -23.39 -30.07
C SER A 454 -16.60 -23.03 -28.61
N HIS A 455 -16.82 -21.79 -28.31
CA HIS A 455 -16.99 -21.25 -26.96
C HIS A 455 -18.26 -20.40 -26.82
N THR A 456 -18.88 -20.44 -25.66
CA THR A 456 -19.98 -19.54 -25.31
C THR A 456 -19.43 -18.22 -24.77
N VAL A 457 -19.99 -17.12 -25.20
CA VAL A 457 -19.60 -15.78 -24.76
C VAL A 457 -20.74 -15.11 -23.98
N THR A 458 -20.41 -14.58 -22.82
CA THR A 458 -21.30 -13.79 -21.96
C THR A 458 -20.78 -12.38 -21.81
N ASP A 459 -21.62 -11.38 -22.04
CA ASP A 459 -21.34 -9.97 -21.76
C ASP A 459 -21.43 -9.73 -20.23
N LEU A 460 -20.35 -9.28 -19.60
CA LEU A 460 -20.28 -9.11 -18.15
C LEU A 460 -20.94 -7.81 -17.67
N TRP A 461 -21.08 -6.79 -18.53
CA TRP A 461 -21.78 -5.57 -18.19
C TRP A 461 -23.28 -5.79 -18.05
N THR A 462 -23.84 -6.56 -18.96
CA THR A 462 -25.29 -6.81 -19.03
C THR A 462 -25.70 -8.17 -18.43
N GLY A 463 -24.76 -9.08 -18.24
CA GLY A 463 -25.02 -10.48 -17.85
C GLY A 463 -25.61 -11.34 -18.98
N LYS A 464 -25.76 -10.80 -20.20
CA LYS A 464 -26.43 -11.46 -21.33
C LYS A 464 -25.51 -12.48 -21.99
N LYS A 465 -26.01 -13.72 -22.18
CA LYS A 465 -25.37 -14.70 -23.06
C LYS A 465 -25.51 -14.25 -24.50
N LEU A 466 -24.40 -14.10 -25.20
CA LEU A 466 -24.35 -13.63 -26.60
C LEU A 466 -24.48 -14.77 -27.61
N GLY A 467 -24.24 -16.00 -27.17
CA GLY A 467 -24.31 -17.18 -28.01
C GLY A 467 -22.99 -17.98 -28.03
N ARG A 468 -22.88 -18.90 -28.96
CA ARG A 468 -21.74 -19.76 -29.20
C ARG A 468 -21.02 -19.34 -30.48
N PHE A 469 -19.72 -19.23 -30.41
CA PHE A 469 -18.87 -18.75 -31.49
C PHE A 469 -17.78 -19.77 -31.80
N ASN A 470 -17.45 -19.93 -33.08
CA ASN A 470 -16.40 -20.84 -33.54
C ASN A 470 -15.14 -20.06 -33.85
N ASP A 471 -14.00 -20.45 -33.29
CA ASP A 471 -12.64 -19.97 -33.56
C ASP A 471 -12.40 -18.47 -33.33
N SER A 472 -13.44 -17.64 -33.35
CA SER A 472 -13.32 -16.19 -33.14
C SER A 472 -14.58 -15.57 -32.56
N PHE A 473 -14.42 -14.40 -31.96
CA PHE A 473 -15.50 -13.54 -31.49
C PHE A 473 -15.26 -12.11 -32.00
N ALA A 474 -16.29 -11.50 -32.55
CA ALA A 474 -16.27 -10.13 -33.03
C ALA A 474 -17.34 -9.31 -32.33
N ARG A 475 -17.01 -8.05 -32.02
CA ARG A 475 -17.94 -7.12 -31.40
C ARG A 475 -17.72 -5.69 -31.86
N SER A 476 -18.80 -5.01 -32.17
CA SER A 476 -18.80 -3.58 -32.45
C SER A 476 -18.75 -2.81 -31.13
N ILE A 477 -17.72 -1.98 -30.98
CA ILE A 477 -17.44 -1.16 -29.78
C ILE A 477 -17.54 0.30 -30.15
N ASN A 478 -18.34 1.06 -29.41
CA ASN A 478 -18.52 2.50 -29.60
C ASN A 478 -17.19 3.24 -29.51
N ARG A 479 -17.13 4.45 -30.07
CA ARG A 479 -16.03 5.39 -29.86
C ARG A 479 -15.77 5.56 -28.36
N HIS A 480 -14.50 5.48 -27.93
CA HIS A 480 -14.05 5.54 -26.54
C HIS A 480 -14.68 4.49 -25.63
N GLY A 481 -15.36 3.51 -26.17
CA GLY A 481 -16.11 2.49 -25.44
C GLY A 481 -15.30 1.24 -25.17
N ALA A 482 -15.88 0.38 -24.31
CA ALA A 482 -15.35 -0.93 -23.96
C ALA A 482 -16.44 -1.98 -23.90
N GLY A 483 -16.02 -3.24 -24.10
CA GLY A 483 -16.79 -4.42 -23.76
C GLY A 483 -16.00 -5.37 -22.89
N LEU A 484 -16.64 -6.02 -21.93
CA LEU A 484 -16.04 -7.02 -21.05
C LEU A 484 -16.83 -8.31 -21.12
N TYR A 485 -16.14 -9.39 -21.43
CA TYR A 485 -16.78 -10.67 -21.75
C TYR A 485 -16.14 -11.82 -20.97
N ARG A 486 -16.93 -12.86 -20.74
CA ARG A 486 -16.48 -14.15 -20.24
C ARG A 486 -16.66 -15.18 -21.34
N ILE A 487 -15.63 -15.98 -21.58
CA ILE A 487 -15.57 -17.03 -22.61
C ILE A 487 -15.45 -18.38 -21.89
N HIS A 488 -16.47 -19.22 -22.05
CA HIS A 488 -16.61 -20.53 -21.40
C HIS A 488 -16.23 -21.67 -22.33
#